data_0b6c5231f222f96ff720b2f68adad7b9
#
_entry.id   0b6c5231f222f96ff720b2f68adad7b9
#
_cell.length_a   1.000
_cell.length_b   1.000
_cell.length_c   1.000
_cell.angle_alpha   90.00
_cell.angle_beta   90.00
_cell.angle_gamma   90.00
#
_symmetry.space_group_name_H-M   'P 1'
#
loop_
_entity.id
_entity.type
_entity.pdbx_description
1 polymer ?
#
loop_
_entity_poly.entity_id
_entity_poly.type
_entity_poly.pdbx_seq_one_letter_code
_entity_poly.pdbx_strand_id
1 'polypeptide(L)'
;MNLADLPPPETMCEGKFVRLLRRGKWEYASRASDIRAVVILAEHDGKMILVDQPRVGPDCRCVELPAGLVGDVDRKATVEATAIKELEEETGFTAERVERLGDFYSSPGMLAEGFTLVRAHGVRRIGEGGGDENEDIAVHLVARADVPDFLEQKRAEGFGIDVKLLLLLDF
;
A
#
# COMPACT_ATOMS: atom_id res chain seq x y z
N MET A 1 -7.90 22.70 -19.47
CA MET A 1 -8.48 21.45 -20.02
C MET A 1 -9.57 21.00 -19.04
N ASN A 2 -10.78 20.83 -19.51
CA ASN A 2 -11.86 20.28 -18.69
C ASN A 2 -11.92 18.75 -18.90
N LEU A 3 -11.80 17.97 -17.84
CA LEU A 3 -11.81 16.50 -17.91
C LEU A 3 -13.17 15.94 -18.39
N ALA A 4 -14.26 16.70 -18.20
CA ALA A 4 -15.59 16.32 -18.68
C ALA A 4 -15.72 16.31 -20.20
N ASP A 5 -14.88 17.06 -20.91
CA ASP A 5 -14.90 17.16 -22.38
C ASP A 5 -14.08 16.03 -23.05
N LEU A 6 -13.37 15.22 -22.26
CA LEU A 6 -12.61 14.07 -22.78
C LEU A 6 -13.55 12.90 -23.10
N PRO A 7 -13.26 12.12 -24.16
CA PRO A 7 -14.01 10.90 -24.46
C PRO A 7 -13.90 9.90 -23.31
N PRO A 8 -14.79 8.90 -23.22
CA PRO A 8 -14.62 7.81 -22.28
C PRO A 8 -13.27 7.10 -22.50
N PRO A 9 -12.68 6.48 -21.48
CA PRO A 9 -11.45 5.72 -21.66
C PRO A 9 -11.68 4.49 -22.53
N GLU A 10 -10.71 4.17 -23.38
CA GLU A 10 -10.65 2.95 -24.18
C GLU A 10 -9.55 2.03 -23.65
N THR A 11 -9.79 0.73 -23.66
CA THR A 11 -8.78 -0.27 -23.27
C THR A 11 -7.86 -0.56 -24.45
N MET A 12 -6.57 -0.29 -24.29
CA MET A 12 -5.54 -0.58 -25.30
C MET A 12 -5.01 -2.00 -25.15
N CYS A 13 -4.82 -2.45 -23.93
CA CYS A 13 -4.36 -3.80 -23.57
C CYS A 13 -4.87 -4.16 -22.18
N GLU A 14 -5.21 -5.45 -21.98
CA GLU A 14 -5.68 -5.94 -20.69
C GLU A 14 -5.02 -7.28 -20.35
N GLY A 15 -4.41 -7.33 -19.18
CA GLY A 15 -3.90 -8.53 -18.54
C GLY A 15 -4.85 -8.99 -17.43
N LYS A 16 -4.43 -10.01 -16.69
CA LYS A 16 -5.22 -10.54 -15.56
C LYS A 16 -5.45 -9.50 -14.45
N PHE A 17 -4.45 -8.67 -14.16
CA PHE A 17 -4.46 -7.75 -13.00
C PHE A 17 -4.42 -6.28 -13.39
N VAL A 18 -3.88 -5.95 -14.57
CA VAL A 18 -3.63 -4.58 -15.01
C VAL A 18 -4.12 -4.41 -16.43
N ARG A 19 -4.71 -3.25 -16.73
CA ARG A 19 -5.07 -2.79 -18.06
C ARG A 19 -4.39 -1.46 -18.37
N LEU A 20 -4.00 -1.27 -19.62
CA LEU A 20 -3.55 -0.01 -20.19
C LEU A 20 -4.74 0.68 -20.85
N LEU A 21 -5.01 1.89 -20.43
CA LEU A 21 -6.12 2.71 -20.90
C LEU A 21 -5.61 3.94 -21.63
N ARG A 22 -6.40 4.40 -22.62
CA ARG A 22 -6.21 5.70 -23.27
C ARG A 22 -7.47 6.54 -23.15
N ARG A 23 -7.31 7.82 -22.78
CA ARG A 23 -8.39 8.79 -22.76
C ARG A 23 -7.95 10.08 -23.46
N GLY A 24 -8.44 10.30 -24.67
CA GLY A 24 -7.92 11.32 -25.57
C GLY A 24 -6.45 11.05 -25.92
N LYS A 25 -5.54 11.93 -25.55
CA LYS A 25 -4.08 11.78 -25.77
C LYS A 25 -3.32 11.18 -24.57
N TRP A 26 -4.02 10.83 -23.49
CA TRP A 26 -3.43 10.38 -22.25
C TRP A 26 -3.51 8.87 -22.12
N GLU A 27 -2.39 8.25 -21.81
CA GLU A 27 -2.26 6.81 -21.56
C GLU A 27 -1.89 6.59 -20.11
N TYR A 28 -2.52 5.61 -19.46
CA TYR A 28 -2.30 5.30 -18.05
C TYR A 28 -2.69 3.86 -17.73
N ALA A 29 -2.06 3.29 -16.69
CA ALA A 29 -2.41 1.97 -16.20
C ALA A 29 -3.51 2.06 -15.13
N SER A 30 -4.34 1.02 -15.07
CA SER A 30 -5.37 0.82 -14.06
C SER A 30 -5.43 -0.64 -13.67
N ARG A 31 -5.98 -0.96 -12.49
CA ARG A 31 -6.33 -2.34 -12.19
C ARG A 31 -7.44 -2.84 -13.14
N ALA A 32 -7.38 -4.13 -13.46
CA ALA A 32 -8.45 -4.76 -14.25
C ALA A 32 -9.77 -4.82 -13.46
N SER A 33 -9.69 -4.92 -12.13
CA SER A 33 -10.80 -4.73 -11.19
C SER A 33 -10.79 -3.30 -10.64
N ASP A 34 -11.98 -2.70 -10.42
CA ASP A 34 -12.09 -1.33 -9.87
C ASP A 34 -11.92 -1.30 -8.34
N ILE A 35 -10.95 -2.07 -7.81
CA ILE A 35 -10.62 -2.13 -6.39
C ILE A 35 -9.53 -1.10 -6.05
N ARG A 36 -9.52 -0.67 -4.79
CA ARG A 36 -8.53 0.28 -4.25
C ARG A 36 -7.66 -0.41 -3.21
N ALA A 37 -6.47 0.12 -2.99
CA ALA A 37 -5.63 -0.31 -1.90
C ALA A 37 -6.00 0.40 -0.59
N VAL A 38 -5.74 -0.26 0.54
CA VAL A 38 -5.61 0.36 1.85
C VAL A 38 -4.15 0.34 2.26
N VAL A 39 -3.65 1.44 2.82
CA VAL A 39 -2.28 1.58 3.35
C VAL A 39 -2.38 1.92 4.83
N ILE A 40 -1.60 1.25 5.66
CA ILE A 40 -1.82 1.21 7.10
C ILE A 40 -0.65 1.86 7.84
N LEU A 41 -0.93 2.95 8.57
CA LEU A 41 -0.03 3.49 9.58
C LEU A 41 -0.29 2.75 10.88
N ALA A 42 0.67 1.94 11.32
CA ALA A 42 0.58 1.18 12.56
C ALA A 42 1.83 1.42 13.42
N GLU A 43 1.61 1.61 14.72
CA GLU A 43 2.66 1.78 15.72
C GLU A 43 2.37 0.91 16.93
N HIS A 44 3.41 0.26 17.47
CA HIS A 44 3.35 -0.54 18.67
C HIS A 44 4.58 -0.23 19.54
N ASP A 45 4.35 0.10 20.80
CA ASP A 45 5.39 0.46 21.80
C ASP A 45 6.39 1.52 21.27
N GLY A 46 5.87 2.58 20.63
CA GLY A 46 6.69 3.69 20.11
C GLY A 46 7.48 3.33 18.83
N LYS A 47 7.22 2.18 18.23
CA LYS A 47 7.86 1.72 16.98
C LYS A 47 6.85 1.62 15.85
N MET A 48 7.22 2.17 14.70
CA MET A 48 6.50 2.00 13.46
C MET A 48 6.62 0.56 12.97
N ILE A 49 5.52 0.01 12.49
CA ILE A 49 5.47 -1.30 11.83
C ILE A 49 5.64 -1.07 10.35
N LEU A 50 6.78 -1.52 9.82
CA LEU A 50 7.12 -1.46 8.40
C LEU A 50 7.29 -2.88 7.87
N VAL A 51 7.14 -3.06 6.57
CA VAL A 51 7.38 -4.33 5.90
C VAL A 51 8.38 -4.14 4.76
N ASP A 52 9.08 -5.20 4.36
CA ASP A 52 9.71 -5.26 3.06
C ASP A 52 9.32 -6.54 2.33
N GLN A 53 9.20 -6.47 1.02
CA GLN A 53 8.83 -7.58 0.15
C GLN A 53 9.41 -7.42 -1.26
N PRO A 54 9.58 -8.52 -2.02
CA PRO A 54 10.01 -8.46 -3.40
C PRO A 54 8.97 -7.72 -4.27
N ARG A 55 9.41 -6.80 -5.10
CA ARG A 55 8.58 -6.11 -6.09
C ARG A 55 9.19 -6.29 -7.47
N VAL A 56 8.48 -7.00 -8.34
CA VAL A 56 8.95 -7.33 -9.70
C VAL A 56 9.14 -6.08 -10.58
N GLY A 57 8.30 -5.06 -10.41
CA GLY A 57 8.39 -3.84 -11.21
C GLY A 57 9.73 -3.11 -11.09
N PRO A 58 10.20 -2.76 -9.87
CA PRO A 58 11.51 -2.16 -9.64
C PRO A 58 12.65 -3.19 -9.58
N ASP A 59 12.37 -4.49 -9.67
CA ASP A 59 13.34 -5.59 -9.62
C ASP A 59 14.19 -5.59 -8.32
N CYS A 60 13.57 -5.30 -7.19
CA CYS A 60 14.21 -5.30 -5.87
C CYS A 60 13.20 -5.56 -4.75
N ARG A 61 13.70 -5.82 -3.53
CA ARG A 61 12.85 -5.72 -2.35
C ARG A 61 12.55 -4.25 -2.06
N CYS A 62 11.32 -3.95 -1.64
CA CYS A 62 10.91 -2.60 -1.30
C CYS A 62 10.48 -2.51 0.17
N VAL A 63 10.94 -1.48 0.86
CA VAL A 63 10.41 -1.12 2.19
C VAL A 63 9.13 -0.32 2.00
N GLU A 64 8.08 -0.73 2.71
CA GLU A 64 6.72 -0.23 2.53
C GLU A 64 5.98 -0.12 3.87
N LEU A 65 4.85 0.56 3.86
CA LEU A 65 3.82 0.40 4.89
C LEU A 65 3.01 -0.86 4.59
N PRO A 66 2.50 -1.57 5.62
CA PRO A 66 1.54 -2.66 5.41
C PRO A 66 0.36 -2.19 4.56
N ALA A 67 -0.08 -3.00 3.62
CA ALA A 67 -1.09 -2.59 2.65
C ALA A 67 -1.79 -3.78 1.99
N GLY A 68 -3.06 -3.64 1.66
CA GLY A 68 -3.81 -4.68 0.95
C GLY A 68 -4.87 -4.14 0.02
N LEU A 69 -5.59 -5.04 -0.66
CA LEU A 69 -6.58 -4.70 -1.66
C LEU A 69 -8.00 -4.84 -1.09
N VAL A 70 -8.72 -3.72 -1.05
CA VAL A 70 -10.10 -3.70 -0.54
C VAL A 70 -11.03 -4.34 -1.56
N GLY A 71 -11.66 -5.47 -1.19
CA GLY A 71 -12.64 -6.15 -2.03
C GLY A 71 -12.05 -7.17 -3.02
N ASP A 72 -10.80 -7.56 -2.89
CA ASP A 72 -10.17 -8.57 -3.75
C ASP A 72 -10.78 -9.97 -3.50
N VAL A 73 -10.85 -10.38 -2.25
CA VAL A 73 -11.41 -11.68 -1.83
C VAL A 73 -12.91 -11.56 -1.53
N ASP A 74 -13.30 -10.54 -0.77
CA ASP A 74 -14.71 -10.25 -0.44
C ASP A 74 -15.07 -8.84 -0.90
N ARG A 75 -15.87 -8.74 -1.97
CA ARG A 75 -16.34 -7.46 -2.53
C ARG A 75 -17.16 -6.59 -1.56
N LYS A 76 -17.58 -7.14 -0.43
CA LYS A 76 -18.30 -6.41 0.63
C LYS A 76 -17.39 -5.96 1.76
N ALA A 77 -16.11 -6.33 1.73
CA ALA A 77 -15.17 -5.93 2.76
C ALA A 77 -15.04 -4.40 2.82
N THR A 78 -15.06 -3.88 4.02
CA THR A 78 -14.80 -2.45 4.26
C THR A 78 -13.31 -2.18 4.31
N VAL A 79 -12.92 -0.92 4.11
CA VAL A 79 -11.52 -0.48 4.25
C VAL A 79 -10.97 -0.85 5.63
N GLU A 80 -11.76 -0.65 6.69
CA GLU A 80 -11.36 -0.91 8.06
C GLU A 80 -11.14 -2.40 8.33
N ALA A 81 -12.06 -3.25 7.85
CA ALA A 81 -11.94 -4.70 8.00
C ALA A 81 -10.75 -5.26 7.20
N THR A 82 -10.55 -4.75 5.98
CA THR A 82 -9.38 -5.12 5.17
C THR A 82 -8.09 -4.69 5.86
N ALA A 83 -8.02 -3.46 6.38
CA ALA A 83 -6.83 -2.97 7.06
C ALA A 83 -6.45 -3.83 8.28
N ILE A 84 -7.42 -4.26 9.09
CA ILE A 84 -7.14 -5.12 10.24
C ILE A 84 -6.63 -6.49 9.76
N LYS A 85 -7.29 -7.07 8.76
CA LYS A 85 -6.91 -8.37 8.19
C LYS A 85 -5.49 -8.34 7.61
N GLU A 86 -5.17 -7.36 6.78
CA GLU A 86 -3.84 -7.23 6.18
C GLU A 86 -2.75 -6.97 7.23
N LEU A 87 -3.06 -6.14 8.25
CA LEU A 87 -2.14 -5.92 9.35
C LEU A 87 -1.83 -7.24 10.09
N GLU A 88 -2.84 -8.09 10.29
CA GLU A 88 -2.68 -9.40 10.91
C GLU A 88 -1.84 -10.36 10.05
N GLU A 89 -2.17 -10.48 8.77
CA GLU A 89 -1.53 -11.40 7.83
C GLU A 89 -0.08 -11.00 7.53
N GLU A 90 0.15 -9.75 7.16
CA GLU A 90 1.48 -9.27 6.80
C GLU A 90 2.41 -9.12 8.01
N THR A 91 1.89 -8.68 9.16
CA THR A 91 2.76 -8.22 10.26
C THR A 91 2.64 -8.99 11.56
N GLY A 92 1.60 -9.79 11.74
CA GLY A 92 1.30 -10.45 13.02
C GLY A 92 0.76 -9.51 14.10
N PHE A 93 0.33 -8.29 13.72
CA PHE A 93 -0.31 -7.35 14.64
C PHE A 93 -1.78 -7.15 14.25
N THR A 94 -2.64 -6.90 15.25
CA THR A 94 -4.03 -6.48 15.06
C THR A 94 -4.26 -5.10 15.66
N ALA A 95 -5.41 -4.51 15.39
CA ALA A 95 -5.81 -3.21 15.91
C ALA A 95 -7.22 -3.25 16.49
N GLU A 96 -7.48 -2.46 17.53
CA GLU A 96 -8.82 -2.31 18.10
C GLU A 96 -9.73 -1.45 17.22
N ARG A 97 -9.13 -0.46 16.52
CA ARG A 97 -9.85 0.52 15.72
C ARG A 97 -8.96 1.02 14.57
N VAL A 98 -9.59 1.31 13.46
CA VAL A 98 -8.95 1.93 12.29
C VAL A 98 -9.62 3.28 12.00
N GLU A 99 -8.81 4.30 11.75
CA GLU A 99 -9.23 5.66 11.42
C GLU A 99 -8.78 6.00 9.99
N ARG A 100 -9.71 6.45 9.15
CA ARG A 100 -9.38 6.94 7.81
C ARG A 100 -8.73 8.32 7.88
N LEU A 101 -7.57 8.46 7.25
CA LEU A 101 -6.87 9.74 7.13
C LEU A 101 -7.13 10.44 5.79
N GLY A 102 -7.47 9.69 4.75
CA GLY A 102 -7.82 10.25 3.44
C GLY A 102 -7.54 9.30 2.28
N ASP A 103 -7.90 9.77 1.08
CA ASP A 103 -7.68 9.07 -0.18
C ASP A 103 -6.55 9.75 -0.96
N PHE A 104 -5.62 8.96 -1.48
CA PHE A 104 -4.41 9.42 -2.13
C PHE A 104 -4.14 8.65 -3.43
N TYR A 105 -3.21 9.18 -4.24
CA TYR A 105 -2.69 8.56 -5.44
C TYR A 105 -1.17 8.51 -5.37
N SER A 106 -0.57 7.37 -5.66
CA SER A 106 0.89 7.20 -5.63
C SER A 106 1.58 7.79 -6.86
N SER A 107 0.95 7.69 -8.02
CA SER A 107 1.51 8.17 -9.29
C SER A 107 0.41 8.63 -10.26
N PRO A 108 -0.28 9.76 -9.99
CA PRO A 108 -1.47 10.18 -10.72
C PRO A 108 -1.22 10.54 -12.20
N GLY A 109 0.05 10.68 -12.60
CA GLY A 109 0.42 10.88 -14.01
C GLY A 109 0.47 9.61 -14.84
N MET A 110 0.59 8.43 -14.20
CA MET A 110 0.74 7.13 -14.86
C MET A 110 -0.30 6.09 -14.44
N LEU A 111 -0.84 6.22 -13.22
CA LEU A 111 -1.73 5.23 -12.63
C LEU A 111 -3.06 5.85 -12.25
N ALA A 112 -4.14 5.14 -12.51
CA ALA A 112 -5.45 5.46 -11.96
C ALA A 112 -5.67 4.84 -10.57
N GLU A 113 -4.73 4.01 -10.10
CA GLU A 113 -4.82 3.40 -8.77
C GLU A 113 -4.71 4.43 -7.67
N GLY A 114 -5.72 4.47 -6.80
CA GLY A 114 -5.70 5.21 -5.56
C GLY A 114 -5.65 4.28 -4.35
N PHE A 115 -5.28 4.82 -3.21
CA PHE A 115 -5.32 4.11 -1.93
C PHE A 115 -5.99 4.97 -0.84
N THR A 116 -6.57 4.30 0.13
CA THR A 116 -7.04 4.95 1.36
C THR A 116 -5.95 4.77 2.42
N LEU A 117 -5.44 5.88 2.96
CA LEU A 117 -4.54 5.85 4.09
C LEU A 117 -5.35 5.75 5.38
N VAL A 118 -4.95 4.83 6.24
CA VAL A 118 -5.59 4.64 7.54
C VAL A 118 -4.57 4.59 8.67
N ARG A 119 -4.99 4.94 9.89
CA ARG A 119 -4.23 4.76 11.11
C ARG A 119 -4.85 3.67 11.97
N ALA A 120 -4.04 2.70 12.39
CA ALA A 120 -4.42 1.66 13.34
C ALA A 120 -4.22 2.16 14.77
N HIS A 121 -5.20 1.91 15.63
CA HIS A 121 -5.17 2.26 17.06
C HIS A 121 -5.36 1.02 17.92
N GLY A 122 -4.77 1.01 19.13
CA GLY A 122 -4.80 -0.13 20.02
C GLY A 122 -4.09 -1.35 19.42
N VAL A 123 -2.94 -1.10 18.75
CA VAL A 123 -2.17 -2.12 18.08
C VAL A 123 -1.52 -3.08 19.07
N ARG A 124 -1.69 -4.37 18.87
CA ARG A 124 -1.09 -5.43 19.69
C ARG A 124 -0.63 -6.60 18.84
N ARG A 125 0.44 -7.26 19.26
CA ARG A 125 0.97 -8.44 18.56
C ARG A 125 0.09 -9.67 18.84
N ILE A 126 -0.19 -10.44 17.81
CA ILE A 126 -0.97 -11.69 17.87
C ILE A 126 -0.27 -12.87 17.19
N GLY A 127 0.76 -12.61 16.39
CA GLY A 127 1.45 -13.65 15.60
C GLY A 127 2.82 -13.20 15.11
N GLU A 128 3.36 -13.95 14.17
CA GLU A 128 4.65 -13.67 13.54
C GLU A 128 4.51 -12.75 12.32
N GLY A 129 3.37 -12.82 11.59
CA GLY A 129 3.22 -12.17 10.30
C GLY A 129 3.98 -12.88 9.19
N GLY A 130 4.29 -12.16 8.13
CA GLY A 130 5.07 -12.66 7.00
C GLY A 130 4.26 -12.88 5.73
N GLY A 131 2.96 -12.59 5.75
CA GLY A 131 2.05 -12.79 4.63
C GLY A 131 1.53 -14.22 4.52
N ASP A 132 0.97 -14.55 3.37
CA ASP A 132 0.47 -15.88 3.04
C ASP A 132 1.59 -16.78 2.43
N GLU A 133 1.21 -18.02 2.01
CA GLU A 133 2.16 -18.99 1.42
C GLU A 133 2.86 -18.51 0.12
N ASN A 134 2.34 -17.47 -0.52
CA ASN A 134 2.86 -16.90 -1.77
C ASN A 134 3.60 -15.59 -1.58
N GLU A 135 3.67 -15.10 -0.35
CA GLU A 135 4.30 -13.82 0.00
C GLU A 135 5.61 -14.05 0.75
N ASP A 136 6.57 -13.19 0.51
CA ASP A 136 7.86 -13.16 1.20
C ASP A 136 8.01 -11.79 1.85
N ILE A 137 7.35 -11.63 3.01
CA ILE A 137 7.26 -10.35 3.74
C ILE A 137 8.14 -10.43 4.99
N ALA A 138 9.05 -9.47 5.15
CA ALA A 138 9.80 -9.27 6.38
C ALA A 138 9.25 -8.07 7.16
N VAL A 139 9.05 -8.25 8.48
CA VAL A 139 8.48 -7.25 9.37
C VAL A 139 9.57 -6.50 10.13
N HIS A 140 9.50 -5.18 10.17
CA HIS A 140 10.43 -4.30 10.88
C HIS A 140 9.69 -3.45 11.90
N LEU A 141 10.23 -3.42 13.12
CA LEU A 141 9.78 -2.55 14.21
C LEU A 141 10.83 -1.46 14.40
N VAL A 142 10.59 -0.27 13.89
CA VAL A 142 11.54 0.83 13.84
C VAL A 142 11.04 1.99 14.69
N ALA A 143 11.82 2.45 15.66
CA ALA A 143 11.44 3.63 16.42
C ALA A 143 11.21 4.81 15.48
N ARG A 144 10.17 5.60 15.71
CA ARG A 144 9.76 6.67 14.76
C ARG A 144 10.92 7.63 14.45
N ALA A 145 11.74 7.94 15.44
CA ALA A 145 12.91 8.82 15.26
C ALA A 145 14.01 8.20 14.39
N ASP A 146 14.08 6.86 14.35
CA ASP A 146 15.12 6.11 13.63
C ASP A 146 14.70 5.73 12.20
N VAL A 147 13.44 6.01 11.81
CA VAL A 147 12.93 5.68 10.46
C VAL A 147 13.80 6.27 9.34
N PRO A 148 14.23 7.56 9.39
CA PRO A 148 15.06 8.10 8.33
C PRO A 148 16.38 7.32 8.15
N ASP A 149 17.08 7.02 9.24
CA ASP A 149 18.37 6.29 9.21
C ASP A 149 18.16 4.85 8.74
N PHE A 150 17.10 4.19 9.19
CA PHE A 150 16.72 2.86 8.72
C PHE A 150 16.48 2.84 7.20
N LEU A 151 15.76 3.83 6.65
CA LEU A 151 15.51 3.90 5.22
C LEU A 151 16.79 4.17 4.41
N GLU A 152 17.70 5.01 4.92
CA GLU A 152 19.00 5.22 4.28
C GLU A 152 19.86 3.95 4.30
N GLN A 153 19.87 3.21 5.40
CA GLN A 153 20.54 1.92 5.47
C GLN A 153 19.96 0.94 4.44
N LYS A 154 18.64 0.80 4.37
CA LYS A 154 17.96 -0.07 3.41
C LYS A 154 18.25 0.32 1.97
N ARG A 155 18.30 1.61 1.67
CA ARG A 155 18.70 2.12 0.35
C ARG A 155 20.13 1.73 0.00
N ALA A 156 21.07 1.82 0.94
CA ALA A 156 22.46 1.39 0.76
C ALA A 156 22.59 -0.12 0.56
N GLU A 157 21.67 -0.92 1.11
CA GLU A 157 21.55 -2.36 0.89
C GLU A 157 20.90 -2.72 -0.47
N GLY A 158 20.45 -1.74 -1.26
CA GLY A 158 19.83 -1.94 -2.56
C GLY A 158 18.29 -2.10 -2.55
N PHE A 159 17.64 -1.79 -1.44
CA PHE A 159 16.18 -1.83 -1.36
C PHE A 159 15.56 -0.60 -2.02
N GLY A 160 14.43 -0.79 -2.68
CA GLY A 160 13.52 0.29 -3.04
C GLY A 160 12.83 0.86 -1.81
N ILE A 161 12.54 2.16 -1.84
CA ILE A 161 11.79 2.84 -0.76
C ILE A 161 10.48 3.35 -1.34
N ASP A 162 9.37 2.84 -0.83
CA ASP A 162 8.06 3.28 -1.27
C ASP A 162 7.79 4.73 -0.82
N VAL A 163 7.33 5.55 -1.74
CA VAL A 163 7.06 6.97 -1.49
C VAL A 163 6.01 7.19 -0.38
N LYS A 164 5.13 6.23 -0.15
CA LYS A 164 4.13 6.28 0.93
C LYS A 164 4.74 6.36 2.32
N LEU A 165 5.99 5.90 2.50
CA LEU A 165 6.72 6.07 3.76
C LEU A 165 6.99 7.53 4.12
N LEU A 166 7.01 8.45 3.15
CA LEU A 166 7.12 9.88 3.42
C LEU A 166 5.91 10.42 4.20
N LEU A 167 4.76 9.74 4.13
CA LEU A 167 3.57 10.08 4.91
C LEU A 167 3.78 9.86 6.41
N LEU A 168 4.81 9.11 6.82
CA LEU A 168 5.18 8.94 8.23
C LEU A 168 5.77 10.19 8.85
N LEU A 169 6.31 11.09 8.04
CA LEU A 169 7.07 12.22 8.55
C LEU A 169 6.18 13.30 9.16
N ASP A 170 4.89 13.36 8.74
CA ASP A 170 3.96 14.44 9.11
C ASP A 170 2.61 13.95 9.70
N PHE A 171 2.39 12.62 9.87
CA PHE A 171 1.13 12.07 10.39
C PHE A 171 1.28 11.36 11.73
#